data_83c69d3caab77bd108264677e04592d2
#
_entry.id   83c69d3caab77bd108264677e04592d2
#
_cell.length_a   1.000
_cell.length_b   1.000
_cell.length_c   1.000
_cell.angle_alpha   90.00
_cell.angle_beta   90.00
_cell.angle_gamma   90.00
#
_symmetry.space_group_name_H-M   'P 1'
#
loop_
_entity.id
_entity.type
_entity.pdbx_description
1 polymer ?
#
loop_
_entity_poly.entity_id
_entity_poly.type
_entity_poly.pdbx_seq_one_letter_code
_entity_poly.pdbx_strand_id
1 'polypeptide(L)'
;MVSLVVRRRAAWICCASALVAITVACRREEPASSTPAAETLARTEFTERIENFFEYEPLKAGKPSAFLIHLTDLSDGAPVEKADVTLIVRREREGRGIETKAKVGRVTGIYVAEVTVPAPGRYTIEFQVKNAKLDERMVLDDFTTGGSS
;
A
#
# COMPACT_ATOMS: atom_id res chain seq x y z
N MET A 1 -53.87 38.13 -61.03
CA MET A 1 -53.82 39.59 -61.30
C MET A 1 -52.68 40.12 -60.43
N VAL A 2 -51.67 40.50 -61.16
CA VAL A 2 -50.97 41.76 -61.06
C VAL A 2 -50.18 41.95 -59.77
N SER A 3 -48.93 42.16 -59.73
CA SER A 3 -47.86 42.78 -60.49
C SER A 3 -46.74 43.00 -59.45
N LEU A 4 -45.59 42.47 -59.67
CA LEU A 4 -44.40 43.20 -60.03
C LEU A 4 -44.07 44.41 -59.13
N VAL A 5 -42.95 44.41 -58.44
CA VAL A 5 -41.86 45.34 -58.67
C VAL A 5 -40.60 44.95 -57.94
N VAL A 6 -39.59 44.70 -58.74
CA VAL A 6 -38.15 44.64 -58.46
C VAL A 6 -37.65 45.96 -57.92
N ARG A 7 -36.82 45.99 -56.91
CA ARG A 7 -35.69 46.91 -56.83
C ARG A 7 -34.47 46.38 -56.13
N ARG A 8 -33.51 46.16 -56.96
CA ARG A 8 -32.07 46.04 -56.58
C ARG A 8 -31.60 47.31 -55.87
N ARG A 9 -30.82 47.14 -54.83
CA ARG A 9 -29.66 48.05 -54.62
C ARG A 9 -28.62 47.27 -53.87
N ALA A 10 -27.46 47.12 -54.54
CA ALA A 10 -26.21 46.70 -54.02
C ALA A 10 -25.62 47.75 -53.08
N ALA A 11 -24.84 47.33 -52.15
CA ALA A 11 -23.48 47.81 -51.95
C ALA A 11 -23.00 47.64 -50.51
N TRP A 12 -21.86 47.04 -50.44
CA TRP A 12 -20.63 47.38 -49.71
C TRP A 12 -20.50 46.71 -48.32
N ILE A 13 -19.78 45.62 -48.29
CA ILE A 13 -18.38 45.42 -47.83
C ILE A 13 -18.03 46.25 -46.59
N CYS A 14 -17.91 45.56 -45.48
CA CYS A 14 -16.89 45.85 -44.51
C CYS A 14 -16.48 44.54 -43.82
N CYS A 15 -15.32 44.05 -44.18
CA CYS A 15 -14.57 43.05 -43.45
C CYS A 15 -14.29 43.57 -42.04
N ALA A 16 -14.75 42.89 -41.07
CA ALA A 16 -14.22 43.00 -39.70
C ALA A 16 -13.83 41.57 -39.27
N SER A 17 -12.58 41.27 -39.51
CA SER A 17 -11.92 40.03 -39.01
C SER A 17 -11.81 40.13 -37.50
N ALA A 18 -12.75 39.57 -36.78
CA ALA A 18 -12.60 39.35 -35.33
C ALA A 18 -11.72 38.11 -35.13
N LEU A 19 -10.42 38.32 -34.89
CA LEU A 19 -9.54 37.31 -34.35
C LEU A 19 -10.00 37.00 -32.94
N VAL A 20 -10.71 35.90 -32.78
CA VAL A 20 -10.94 35.30 -31.47
C VAL A 20 -9.63 34.55 -31.09
N ALA A 21 -8.80 35.21 -30.29
CA ALA A 21 -7.69 34.60 -29.62
C ALA A 21 -8.25 33.65 -28.57
N ILE A 22 -8.30 32.34 -28.91
CA ILE A 22 -8.58 31.30 -27.94
C ILE A 22 -7.29 31.15 -27.12
N THR A 23 -7.21 31.82 -25.98
CA THR A 23 -6.23 31.55 -24.97
C THR A 23 -6.58 30.21 -24.33
N VAL A 24 -5.98 29.15 -24.83
CA VAL A 24 -5.93 27.86 -24.12
C VAL A 24 -5.13 28.12 -22.85
N ALA A 25 -5.82 28.41 -21.77
CA ALA A 25 -5.25 28.40 -20.45
C ALA A 25 -4.88 26.93 -20.14
N CYS A 26 -3.65 26.55 -20.40
CA CYS A 26 -3.07 25.35 -19.82
C CYS A 26 -3.19 25.50 -18.30
N ARG A 27 -4.24 24.92 -17.76
CA ARG A 27 -4.35 24.70 -16.33
C ARG A 27 -3.24 23.71 -15.98
N ARG A 28 -2.16 24.25 -15.50
CA ARG A 28 -1.09 23.46 -14.90
C ARG A 28 -1.72 22.82 -13.67
N GLU A 29 -2.11 21.55 -13.79
CA GLU A 29 -2.43 20.76 -12.61
C GLU A 29 -1.16 20.76 -11.77
N GLU A 30 -1.20 21.46 -10.65
CA GLU A 30 -0.21 21.27 -9.60
C GLU A 30 -0.22 19.79 -9.26
N PRO A 31 0.95 19.13 -9.26
CA PRO A 31 1.02 17.75 -8.82
C PRO A 31 0.45 17.72 -7.40
N ALA A 32 -0.64 16.98 -7.24
CA ALA A 32 -1.20 16.70 -5.94
C ALA A 32 -0.04 16.33 -5.01
N SER A 33 0.07 17.06 -3.90
CA SER A 33 1.06 16.81 -2.86
C SER A 33 1.04 15.32 -2.54
N SER A 34 1.96 14.57 -3.11
CA SER A 34 2.14 13.16 -2.78
C SER A 34 2.59 13.14 -1.34
N THR A 35 1.70 12.79 -0.44
CA THR A 35 2.09 12.33 0.89
C THR A 35 3.23 11.32 0.67
N PRO A 36 4.41 11.51 1.29
CA PRO A 36 5.50 10.56 1.11
C PRO A 36 4.94 9.16 1.37
N ALA A 37 5.06 8.28 0.40
CA ALA A 37 4.68 6.89 0.60
C ALA A 37 5.42 6.39 1.84
N ALA A 38 4.73 5.74 2.75
CA ALA A 38 5.36 5.17 3.92
C ALA A 38 6.51 4.28 3.44
N GLU A 39 7.67 4.44 4.06
CA GLU A 39 8.82 3.60 3.75
C GLU A 39 8.43 2.14 4.02
N THR A 40 8.60 1.28 3.04
CA THR A 40 8.31 -0.15 3.14
C THR A 40 9.61 -0.92 2.98
N LEU A 41 9.88 -1.80 3.90
CA LEU A 41 11.02 -2.72 3.90
C LEU A 41 10.52 -4.12 3.56
N ALA A 42 11.38 -4.96 2.99
CA ALA A 42 11.05 -6.34 2.66
C ALA A 42 12.13 -7.30 3.17
N ARG A 43 11.68 -8.48 3.62
CA ARG A 43 12.55 -9.59 4.05
C ARG A 43 11.98 -10.91 3.58
N THR A 44 12.88 -11.88 3.40
CA THR A 44 12.53 -13.28 3.17
C THR A 44 13.21 -14.13 4.20
N GLU A 45 12.46 -14.96 4.88
CA GLU A 45 12.92 -15.87 5.91
C GLU A 45 12.36 -17.27 5.64
N PHE A 46 13.07 -18.29 6.13
CA PHE A 46 12.73 -19.67 5.84
C PHE A 46 12.68 -20.50 7.13
N THR A 47 11.76 -21.45 7.16
CA THR A 47 11.88 -22.66 8.00
C THR A 47 12.15 -23.86 7.10
N GLU A 48 12.14 -25.07 7.64
CA GLU A 48 12.24 -26.28 6.80
C GLU A 48 11.01 -26.46 5.88
N ARG A 49 9.89 -25.87 6.22
CA ARG A 49 8.60 -26.11 5.60
C ARG A 49 8.01 -24.92 4.88
N ILE A 50 8.31 -23.71 5.30
CA ILE A 50 7.73 -22.51 4.69
C ILE A 50 8.78 -21.45 4.36
N GLU A 51 8.53 -20.74 3.27
CA GLU A 51 9.09 -19.43 2.99
C GLU A 51 8.11 -18.38 3.49
N ASN A 52 8.63 -17.39 4.20
CA ASN A 52 7.92 -16.20 4.62
C ASN A 52 8.58 -14.97 3.99
N PHE A 53 8.06 -14.51 2.87
CA PHE A 53 8.39 -13.19 2.35
C PHE A 53 7.43 -12.20 2.98
N PHE A 54 7.93 -11.15 3.60
CA PHE A 54 7.07 -10.12 4.16
C PHE A 54 7.59 -8.72 3.91
N GLU A 55 6.64 -7.86 3.62
CA GLU A 55 6.85 -6.41 3.54
C GLU A 55 6.31 -5.77 4.80
N TYR A 56 7.01 -4.78 5.31
CA TYR A 56 6.58 -4.12 6.53
C TYR A 56 6.99 -2.65 6.58
N GLU A 57 6.20 -1.86 7.27
CA GLU A 57 6.57 -0.51 7.64
C GLU A 57 7.51 -0.54 8.85
N PRO A 58 8.59 0.28 8.87
CA PRO A 58 9.49 0.36 10.02
C PRO A 58 8.73 0.57 11.32
N LEU A 59 9.09 -0.18 12.35
CA LEU A 59 8.49 -0.03 13.66
C LEU A 59 8.78 1.37 14.22
N LYS A 60 7.72 2.11 14.57
CA LYS A 60 7.79 3.43 15.20
C LYS A 60 6.94 3.41 16.46
N ALA A 61 7.53 3.83 17.59
CA ALA A 61 6.80 3.86 18.86
C ALA A 61 5.51 4.68 18.75
N GLY A 62 4.41 4.11 19.20
CA GLY A 62 3.09 4.74 19.20
C GLY A 62 2.43 4.89 17.83
N LYS A 63 3.02 4.31 16.76
CA LYS A 63 2.43 4.31 15.42
C LYS A 63 2.16 2.89 14.96
N PRO A 64 1.06 2.63 14.23
CA PRO A 64 0.82 1.34 13.64
C PRO A 64 1.88 1.06 12.55
N SER A 65 2.32 -0.18 12.47
CA SER A 65 3.17 -0.73 11.43
C SER A 65 2.47 -1.92 10.79
N ALA A 66 2.21 -1.83 9.49
CA ALA A 66 1.57 -2.89 8.73
C ALA A 66 2.61 -3.92 8.29
N PHE A 67 2.20 -5.19 8.33
CA PHE A 67 2.94 -6.34 7.81
C PHE A 67 2.12 -7.03 6.74
N LEU A 68 2.65 -7.15 5.54
CA LEU A 68 2.10 -7.94 4.45
C LEU A 68 2.90 -9.21 4.34
N ILE A 69 2.31 -10.34 4.70
CA ILE A 69 2.99 -11.62 4.94
C ILE A 69 2.60 -12.58 3.80
N HIS A 70 3.57 -13.03 3.03
CA HIS A 70 3.40 -13.98 1.93
C HIS A 70 4.01 -15.32 2.35
N LEU A 71 3.19 -16.35 2.39
CA LEU A 71 3.60 -17.68 2.84
C LEU A 71 3.54 -18.70 1.71
N THR A 72 4.65 -19.39 1.48
CA THR A 72 4.77 -20.45 0.49
C THR A 72 5.14 -21.77 1.20
N ASP A 73 4.43 -22.85 0.92
CA ASP A 73 4.81 -24.21 1.36
C ASP A 73 5.95 -24.71 0.48
N LEU A 74 7.09 -24.99 1.08
CA LEU A 74 8.31 -25.43 0.37
C LEU A 74 8.22 -26.87 -0.15
N SER A 75 7.23 -27.64 0.29
CA SER A 75 7.06 -29.00 -0.18
C SER A 75 6.52 -29.11 -1.59
N ASP A 76 5.73 -28.12 -2.02
CA ASP A 76 5.07 -28.11 -3.33
C ASP A 76 5.10 -26.73 -4.03
N GLY A 77 5.66 -25.71 -3.38
CA GLY A 77 5.72 -24.34 -3.90
C GLY A 77 4.36 -23.62 -3.93
N ALA A 78 3.35 -24.18 -3.27
CA ALA A 78 2.02 -23.59 -3.24
C ALA A 78 1.88 -22.50 -2.15
N PRO A 79 0.99 -21.52 -2.34
CA PRO A 79 0.65 -20.59 -1.28
C PRO A 79 0.06 -21.32 -0.07
N VAL A 80 0.47 -20.93 1.13
CA VAL A 80 -0.11 -21.48 2.37
C VAL A 80 -1.51 -20.93 2.57
N GLU A 81 -2.50 -21.81 2.46
CA GLU A 81 -3.91 -21.46 2.58
C GLU A 81 -4.49 -21.82 3.95
N LYS A 82 -5.56 -21.11 4.31
CA LYS A 82 -6.39 -21.43 5.49
C LYS A 82 -5.56 -21.63 6.75
N ALA A 83 -4.54 -20.79 6.94
CA ALA A 83 -3.72 -20.80 8.12
C ALA A 83 -4.17 -19.73 9.12
N ASP A 84 -4.08 -20.08 10.40
CA ASP A 84 -4.03 -19.12 11.48
C ASP A 84 -2.61 -18.56 11.53
N VAL A 85 -2.46 -17.30 11.16
CA VAL A 85 -1.18 -16.60 11.21
C VAL A 85 -1.23 -15.59 12.34
N THR A 86 -0.28 -15.70 13.26
CA THR A 86 -0.17 -14.80 14.41
C THR A 86 1.20 -14.13 14.40
N LEU A 87 1.20 -12.81 14.49
CA LEU A 87 2.37 -11.99 14.67
C LEU A 87 2.51 -11.63 16.15
N ILE A 88 3.65 -11.95 16.76
CA ILE A 88 3.95 -11.65 18.15
C ILE A 88 5.19 -10.77 18.19
N VAL A 89 5.06 -9.58 18.76
CA VAL A 89 6.15 -8.62 18.86
C VAL A 89 6.49 -8.42 20.33
N ARG A 90 7.74 -8.76 20.72
CA ARG A 90 8.22 -8.64 22.09
C ARG A 90 9.36 -7.64 22.15
N ARG A 91 9.30 -6.75 23.10
CA ARG A 91 10.44 -5.90 23.41
C ARG A 91 11.50 -6.69 24.15
N GLU A 92 12.78 -6.44 23.81
CA GLU A 92 13.90 -7.04 24.52
C GLU A 92 13.76 -6.82 26.04
N ARG A 93 13.94 -7.90 26.83
CA ARG A 93 13.80 -7.93 28.30
C ARG A 93 12.37 -7.76 28.84
N GLU A 94 11.38 -7.71 28.00
CA GLU A 94 9.96 -7.73 28.43
C GLU A 94 9.36 -9.12 28.16
N GLY A 95 8.75 -9.73 29.20
CA GLY A 95 8.25 -11.11 29.10
C GLY A 95 6.95 -11.23 28.28
N ARG A 96 6.15 -10.16 28.18
CA ARG A 96 4.86 -10.18 27.49
C ARG A 96 4.99 -9.51 26.12
N GLY A 97 4.55 -10.19 25.08
CA GLY A 97 4.49 -9.68 23.71
C GLY A 97 3.14 -9.08 23.36
N ILE A 98 3.14 -8.29 22.30
CA ILE A 98 1.93 -7.83 21.60
C ILE A 98 1.61 -8.91 20.58
N GLU A 99 0.44 -9.50 20.70
CA GLU A 99 -0.03 -10.57 19.82
C GLU A 99 -1.11 -10.05 18.89
N THR A 100 -0.96 -10.25 17.60
CA THR A 100 -1.91 -9.84 16.58
C THR A 100 -2.20 -10.99 15.64
N LYS A 101 -3.47 -11.39 15.53
CA LYS A 101 -3.91 -12.31 14.49
C LYS A 101 -3.95 -11.61 13.13
N ALA A 102 -3.24 -12.16 12.16
CA ALA A 102 -3.28 -11.65 10.81
C ALA A 102 -4.62 -11.98 10.14
N LYS A 103 -5.11 -11.05 9.34
CA LYS A 103 -6.28 -11.24 8.50
C LYS A 103 -5.84 -11.83 7.16
N VAL A 104 -6.64 -12.73 6.61
CA VAL A 104 -6.43 -13.24 5.25
C VAL A 104 -6.54 -12.09 4.26
N GLY A 105 -5.54 -11.94 3.41
CA GLY A 105 -5.53 -10.95 2.34
C GLY A 105 -6.46 -11.29 1.19
N ARG A 106 -6.48 -10.45 0.18
CA ARG A 106 -7.29 -10.68 -1.03
C ARG A 106 -6.74 -11.78 -1.94
N VAL A 107 -5.46 -12.06 -1.83
CA VAL A 107 -4.74 -13.07 -2.61
C VAL A 107 -4.41 -14.23 -1.70
N THR A 108 -4.55 -15.44 -2.21
CA THR A 108 -4.22 -16.68 -1.51
C THR A 108 -2.76 -16.68 -1.05
N GLY A 109 -2.51 -17.14 0.18
CA GLY A 109 -1.18 -17.16 0.78
C GLY A 109 -0.70 -15.82 1.33
N ILE A 110 -1.51 -14.76 1.19
CA ILE A 110 -1.19 -13.43 1.74
C ILE A 110 -2.02 -13.16 2.98
N TYR A 111 -1.33 -12.69 4.02
CA TYR A 111 -1.91 -12.33 5.32
C TYR A 111 -1.47 -10.92 5.70
N VAL A 112 -2.32 -10.20 6.41
CA VAL A 112 -2.07 -8.81 6.82
C VAL A 112 -2.21 -8.70 8.32
N ALA A 113 -1.18 -8.20 8.98
CA ALA A 113 -1.18 -7.87 10.40
C ALA A 113 -0.77 -6.41 10.60
N GLU A 114 -1.27 -5.81 11.69
CA GLU A 114 -0.86 -4.48 12.09
C GLU A 114 -0.49 -4.50 13.56
N VAL A 115 0.64 -3.90 13.91
CA VAL A 115 1.12 -3.83 15.28
C VAL A 115 1.54 -2.43 15.65
N THR A 116 1.28 -2.02 16.88
CA THR A 116 1.75 -0.75 17.44
C THR A 116 2.64 -1.05 18.63
N VAL A 117 3.92 -0.71 18.54
CA VAL A 117 4.86 -0.88 19.65
C VAL A 117 4.82 0.34 20.58
N PRO A 118 4.86 0.14 21.92
CA PRO A 118 4.61 1.23 22.87
C PRO A 118 5.80 2.19 23.04
N ALA A 119 7.02 1.74 22.80
CA ALA A 119 8.21 2.52 23.11
C ALA A 119 9.36 2.21 22.14
N PRO A 120 10.36 3.09 22.02
CA PRO A 120 11.59 2.81 21.29
C PRO A 120 12.38 1.65 21.91
N GLY A 121 13.11 0.89 21.09
CA GLY A 121 13.94 -0.20 21.56
C GLY A 121 14.17 -1.31 20.52
N ARG A 122 14.76 -2.39 21.01
CA ARG A 122 14.92 -3.63 20.23
C ARG A 122 13.72 -4.54 20.47
N TYR A 123 13.32 -5.21 19.39
CA TYR A 123 12.18 -6.09 19.39
C TYR A 123 12.50 -7.41 18.71
N THR A 124 11.92 -8.47 19.24
CA THR A 124 11.83 -9.77 18.58
C THR A 124 10.47 -9.88 17.94
N ILE A 125 10.44 -10.31 16.68
CA ILE A 125 9.21 -10.61 15.96
C ILE A 125 9.11 -12.12 15.78
N GLU A 126 7.97 -12.68 16.13
CA GLU A 126 7.66 -14.08 15.95
C GLU A 126 6.45 -14.23 15.06
N PHE A 127 6.59 -15.04 14.00
CA PHE A 127 5.48 -15.50 13.18
C PHE A 127 5.10 -16.90 13.58
N GLN A 128 3.86 -17.11 13.92
CA GLN A 128 3.28 -18.44 14.13
C GLN A 128 2.31 -18.71 12.99
N VAL A 129 2.50 -19.85 12.30
CA VAL A 129 1.71 -20.26 11.14
C VAL A 129 1.16 -21.64 11.40
N LYS A 130 -0.15 -21.76 11.50
CA LYS A 130 -0.79 -23.03 11.82
C LYS A 130 -1.97 -23.32 10.91
N ASN A 131 -1.98 -24.51 10.32
CA ASN A 131 -3.14 -25.07 9.63
C ASN A 131 -3.18 -26.60 9.80
N ALA A 132 -3.99 -27.30 9.01
CA ALA A 132 -4.10 -28.77 9.09
C ALA A 132 -2.77 -29.51 8.75
N LYS A 133 -1.86 -28.86 8.03
CA LYS A 133 -0.61 -29.47 7.54
C LYS A 133 0.65 -28.89 8.17
N LEU A 134 0.58 -27.66 8.70
CA LEU A 134 1.70 -26.87 9.17
C LEU A 134 1.48 -26.44 10.60
N ASP A 135 2.58 -26.45 11.37
CA ASP A 135 2.67 -25.83 12.69
C ASP A 135 4.08 -25.25 12.79
N GLU A 136 4.28 -24.06 12.23
CA GLU A 136 5.58 -23.45 12.05
C GLU A 136 5.72 -22.20 12.91
N ARG A 137 6.95 -21.98 13.38
CA ARG A 137 7.33 -20.84 14.19
C ARG A 137 8.65 -20.27 13.70
N MET A 138 8.66 -18.97 13.45
CA MET A 138 9.83 -18.23 12.99
C MET A 138 10.08 -17.06 13.94
N VAL A 139 11.29 -16.92 14.44
CA VAL A 139 11.67 -15.91 15.42
C VAL A 139 12.82 -15.07 14.88
N LEU A 140 12.65 -13.77 14.86
CA LEU A 140 13.59 -12.77 14.37
C LEU A 140 13.87 -11.75 15.48
N ASP A 141 15.12 -11.56 15.86
CA ASP A 141 15.52 -10.78 17.05
C ASP A 141 16.27 -9.48 16.74
N ASP A 142 16.29 -9.08 15.48
CA ASP A 142 17.09 -7.96 14.98
C ASP A 142 16.27 -6.70 14.63
N PHE A 143 15.04 -6.60 15.07
CA PHE A 143 14.21 -5.44 14.82
C PHE A 143 14.49 -4.31 15.81
N THR A 144 14.59 -3.10 15.28
CA THR A 144 14.75 -1.88 16.08
C THR A 144 13.71 -0.85 15.67
N THR A 145 13.18 -0.13 16.62
CA THR A 145 12.39 1.06 16.30
C THR A 145 13.31 2.19 15.92
N GLY A 146 13.09 2.80 14.75
CA GLY A 146 13.66 4.10 14.45
C GLY A 146 13.17 5.12 15.48
N GLY A 147 14.08 5.92 16.05
CA GLY A 147 13.67 7.06 16.87
C GLY A 147 12.84 8.00 16.01
N SER A 148 11.67 8.42 16.53
CA SER A 148 10.97 9.55 15.92
C SER A 148 11.84 10.79 16.11
N SER A 149 12.38 11.30 15.01
CA SER A 149 12.97 12.63 14.96
C SER A 149 11.86 13.67 15.03
#